data_09f8fce7f7a3228e6850f53ff646943c
#
_entry.id   09f8fce7f7a3228e6850f53ff646943c
#
_cell.length_a   1.000
_cell.length_b   1.000
_cell.length_c   1.000
_cell.angle_alpha   90.00
_cell.angle_beta   90.00
_cell.angle_gamma   90.00
#
_symmetry.space_group_name_H-M   'P 1'
#
loop_
_entity.id
_entity.type
_entity.pdbx_description
1 polymer ?
#
loop_
_entity_poly.entity_id
_entity_poly.type
_entity_poly.pdbx_seq_one_letter_code
_entity_poly.pdbx_strand_id
1 'polypeptide(L)'
;MTLIRTHGGLGNQLFQMFFALALSDRVHDNDINVFHDSRYKHGFKLSPIFKHYTGKTNVFTFEIISSLRIPKILTKMRLGSSGYLRLGSLYILDEYFQNTTQYDLFDKKNILSSLERLRILVGIDGYSENRTLYHFRLGDFFSTRRKEEQYISQTINKVINGSDIITSNDSLFRRVVDVDSLMERQINLIETSHLEPIEVLRLMSRYEIVNSNSSTIALWSTILSGAEFISNDPKIDAMKQYLTSYSGKVRSLIG
;
A
#
# COMPACT_ATOMS: atom_id res chain seq x y z
N MET A 1 -6.17 22.71 12.13
CA MET A 1 -5.98 21.25 12.40
C MET A 1 -6.57 20.43 11.26
N THR A 2 -5.81 19.49 10.73
CA THR A 2 -6.24 18.57 9.67
C THR A 2 -6.22 17.14 10.18
N LEU A 3 -7.31 16.40 10.02
CA LEU A 3 -7.42 14.99 10.37
C LEU A 3 -7.46 14.16 9.08
N ILE A 4 -6.59 13.16 8.98
CA ILE A 4 -6.58 12.20 7.88
C ILE A 4 -6.98 10.84 8.44
N ARG A 5 -8.05 10.28 7.90
CA ARG A 5 -8.53 8.96 8.28
C ARG A 5 -7.78 7.88 7.53
N THR A 6 -7.22 6.91 8.26
CA THR A 6 -6.62 5.72 7.66
C THR A 6 -7.54 4.51 7.83
N HIS A 7 -7.73 3.76 6.76
CA HIS A 7 -8.58 2.58 6.72
C HIS A 7 -8.21 1.65 5.55
N GLY A 8 -8.83 0.47 5.52
CA GLY A 8 -8.54 -0.54 4.50
C GLY A 8 -7.26 -1.33 4.76
N GLY A 9 -6.80 -2.08 3.77
CA GLY A 9 -5.57 -2.84 3.84
C GLY A 9 -4.31 -1.95 3.86
N LEU A 10 -3.16 -2.53 4.20
CA LEU A 10 -1.88 -1.82 4.36
C LEU A 10 -1.56 -0.91 3.16
N GLY A 11 -1.70 -1.39 1.92
CA GLY A 11 -1.40 -0.59 0.73
C GLY A 11 -2.23 0.69 0.64
N ASN A 12 -3.51 0.65 1.04
CA ASN A 12 -4.38 1.82 1.10
C ASN A 12 -3.95 2.78 2.22
N GLN A 13 -3.59 2.25 3.39
CA GLN A 13 -3.07 3.05 4.50
C GLN A 13 -1.75 3.74 4.15
N LEU A 14 -0.90 3.12 3.32
CA LEU A 14 0.34 3.73 2.82
C LEU A 14 0.06 4.94 1.93
N PHE A 15 -0.95 4.91 1.05
CA PHE A 15 -1.37 6.08 0.29
C PHE A 15 -1.84 7.22 1.18
N GLN A 16 -2.68 6.90 2.16
CA GLN A 16 -3.21 7.89 3.11
C GLN A 16 -2.08 8.53 3.93
N MET A 17 -1.10 7.75 4.31
CA MET A 17 0.05 8.22 5.06
C MET A 17 1.03 9.02 4.19
N PHE A 18 1.30 8.59 2.97
CA PHE A 18 2.10 9.33 2.02
C PHE A 18 1.52 10.73 1.78
N PHE A 19 0.20 10.81 1.59
CA PHE A 19 -0.50 12.09 1.45
C PHE A 19 -0.36 12.96 2.71
N ALA A 20 -0.49 12.37 3.90
CA ALA A 20 -0.32 13.07 5.17
C ALA A 20 1.09 13.67 5.31
N LEU A 21 2.11 12.90 4.95
CA LEU A 21 3.50 13.35 4.97
C LEU A 21 3.74 14.50 3.99
N ALA A 22 3.24 14.37 2.74
CA ALA A 22 3.38 15.40 1.71
C ALA A 22 2.65 16.71 2.10
N LEU A 23 1.47 16.59 2.70
CA LEU A 23 0.73 17.74 3.20
C LEU A 23 1.46 18.43 4.35
N SER A 24 2.03 17.67 5.28
CA SER A 24 2.83 18.19 6.40
C SER A 24 4.04 18.99 5.93
N ASP A 25 4.76 18.47 4.93
CA ASP A 25 5.93 19.15 4.37
C ASP A 25 5.55 20.47 3.64
N ARG A 26 4.37 20.50 3.01
CA ARG A 26 3.89 21.68 2.30
C ARG A 26 3.43 22.80 3.21
N VAL A 27 2.65 22.49 4.24
CA VAL A 27 2.03 23.53 5.08
C VAL A 27 2.88 23.94 6.26
N HIS A 28 4.01 23.28 6.50
CA HIS A 28 4.85 23.45 7.69
C HIS A 28 4.03 23.43 8.99
N ASP A 29 2.89 22.70 8.96
CA ASP A 29 1.88 22.70 10.00
C ASP A 29 2.02 21.47 10.88
N ASN A 30 2.24 21.70 12.17
CA ASN A 30 2.27 20.64 13.18
C ASN A 30 0.87 20.08 13.50
N ASP A 31 -0.17 20.60 12.87
CA ASP A 31 -1.57 20.29 13.15
C ASP A 31 -2.16 19.20 12.22
N ILE A 32 -1.33 18.41 11.54
CA ILE A 32 -1.79 17.26 10.77
C ILE A 32 -1.81 16.02 11.66
N ASN A 33 -2.98 15.45 11.83
CA ASN A 33 -3.20 14.27 12.63
C ASN A 33 -3.74 13.14 11.77
N VAL A 34 -3.21 11.94 11.96
CA VAL A 34 -3.69 10.72 11.29
C VAL A 34 -4.39 9.86 12.32
N PHE A 35 -5.59 9.41 12.01
CA PHE A 35 -6.31 8.48 12.89
C PHE A 35 -6.74 7.22 12.14
N HIS A 36 -6.69 6.08 12.82
CA HIS A 36 -7.08 4.80 12.26
C HIS A 36 -8.53 4.48 12.63
N ASP A 37 -9.35 4.09 11.62
CA ASP A 37 -10.69 3.59 11.87
C ASP A 37 -10.66 2.09 12.18
N SER A 38 -10.74 1.76 13.45
CA SER A 38 -10.71 0.38 13.97
C SER A 38 -11.89 -0.49 13.54
N ARG A 39 -12.93 0.09 12.93
CA ARG A 39 -14.11 -0.65 12.44
C ARG A 39 -13.84 -1.41 11.14
N TYR A 40 -12.75 -1.09 10.44
CA TYR A 40 -12.34 -1.84 9.27
C TYR A 40 -11.76 -3.19 9.67
N LYS A 41 -12.34 -4.27 9.11
CA LYS A 41 -12.03 -5.67 9.45
C LYS A 41 -10.61 -6.12 9.12
N HIS A 42 -9.87 -5.35 8.32
CA HIS A 42 -8.46 -5.61 8.08
C HIS A 42 -7.69 -5.15 9.32
N GLY A 43 -7.39 -6.10 10.21
CA GLY A 43 -6.87 -5.86 11.56
C GLY A 43 -5.50 -5.19 11.65
N PHE A 44 -4.82 -4.95 10.51
CA PHE A 44 -3.52 -4.29 10.49
C PHE A 44 -3.67 -2.77 10.67
N LYS A 45 -2.98 -2.24 11.67
CA LYS A 45 -2.91 -0.81 11.97
C LYS A 45 -1.51 -0.31 11.70
N LEU A 46 -1.32 0.57 10.72
CA LEU A 46 -0.04 1.24 10.50
C LEU A 46 0.30 2.25 11.60
N SER A 47 -0.70 2.70 12.33
CA SER A 47 -0.61 3.72 13.37
C SER A 47 0.42 3.45 14.48
N PRO A 48 0.65 2.21 15.00
CA PRO A 48 1.69 1.97 16.00
C PRO A 48 3.10 2.23 15.48
N ILE A 49 3.37 1.96 14.21
CA ILE A 49 4.65 2.20 13.56
C ILE A 49 4.92 3.70 13.49
N PHE A 50 3.89 4.50 13.22
CA PHE A 50 3.99 5.96 13.18
C PHE A 50 4.18 6.61 14.55
N LYS A 51 3.70 6.00 15.62
CA LYS A 51 3.83 6.54 16.98
C LYS A 51 5.29 6.73 17.41
N HIS A 52 6.21 5.96 16.84
CA HIS A 52 7.65 6.05 17.14
C HIS A 52 8.41 7.09 16.28
N TYR A 53 7.78 7.61 15.21
CA TYR A 53 8.46 8.49 14.24
C TYR A 53 8.16 9.99 14.44
N THR A 54 7.68 10.38 15.58
CA THR A 54 7.16 11.74 15.86
C THR A 54 8.24 12.82 16.05
N GLY A 55 9.22 12.90 15.15
CA GLY A 55 10.20 14.00 15.22
C GLY A 55 9.63 15.40 14.97
N LYS A 56 8.54 15.56 14.20
CA LYS A 56 7.89 16.86 13.92
C LYS A 56 6.42 16.78 13.44
N THR A 57 5.87 15.61 13.16
CA THR A 57 4.45 15.45 12.86
C THR A 57 3.78 14.81 14.06
N ASN A 58 2.84 15.51 14.67
CA ASN A 58 1.99 14.94 15.72
C ASN A 58 1.05 13.91 15.07
N VAL A 59 1.56 12.75 14.72
CA VAL A 59 0.73 11.62 14.32
C VAL A 59 0.14 11.05 15.59
N PHE A 60 -0.94 11.66 16.06
CA PHE A 60 -1.72 11.15 17.17
C PHE A 60 -2.61 10.01 16.65
N THR A 61 -2.34 8.80 17.07
CA THR A 61 -3.27 7.70 16.91
C THR A 61 -4.36 7.81 17.93
N PHE A 62 -5.47 8.44 17.57
CA PHE A 62 -6.65 8.44 18.42
C PHE A 62 -7.44 7.15 18.23
N GLU A 63 -7.34 6.23 19.16
CA GLU A 63 -8.33 5.15 19.36
C GLU A 63 -9.68 5.68 19.89
N ILE A 64 -9.81 6.98 20.08
CA ILE A 64 -10.86 7.63 20.88
C ILE A 64 -12.23 7.64 20.20
N ILE A 65 -12.36 7.37 18.92
CA ILE A 65 -13.62 7.69 18.25
C ILE A 65 -14.59 6.50 18.15
N SER A 66 -14.25 5.34 18.71
CA SER A 66 -15.24 4.25 18.80
C SER A 66 -16.39 4.55 19.79
N SER A 67 -16.16 5.36 20.81
CA SER A 67 -17.18 5.77 21.80
C SER A 67 -17.99 7.00 21.40
N LEU A 68 -17.45 7.86 20.55
CA LEU A 68 -18.17 9.01 20.03
C LEU A 68 -18.88 8.62 18.72
N ARG A 69 -20.20 8.74 18.67
CA ARG A 69 -21.05 8.46 17.48
C ARG A 69 -20.72 9.35 16.25
N ILE A 70 -19.68 10.16 16.34
CA ILE A 70 -19.16 11.07 15.30
C ILE A 70 -18.83 10.35 13.97
N PRO A 71 -18.25 9.13 13.95
CA PRO A 71 -17.95 8.46 12.68
C PRO A 71 -19.18 8.08 11.86
N LYS A 72 -20.33 7.79 12.52
CA LYS A 72 -21.58 7.55 11.79
C LYS A 72 -22.14 8.82 11.16
N ILE A 73 -21.92 9.96 11.79
CA ILE A 73 -22.29 11.28 11.23
C ILE A 73 -21.38 11.62 10.07
N LEU A 74 -20.06 11.40 10.18
CA LEU A 74 -19.09 11.66 9.11
C LEU A 74 -19.30 10.76 7.88
N THR A 75 -19.64 9.47 8.07
CA THR A 75 -19.97 8.56 6.95
C THR A 75 -21.33 8.84 6.34
N LYS A 76 -22.28 9.42 7.08
CA LYS A 76 -23.58 9.88 6.53
C LYS A 76 -23.51 11.25 5.86
N MET A 77 -22.57 12.11 6.28
CA MET A 77 -22.31 13.39 5.64
C MET A 77 -21.29 13.24 4.51
N ARG A 78 -21.52 12.31 3.59
CA ARG A 78 -20.90 12.35 2.26
C ARG A 78 -21.39 13.60 1.53
N LEU A 79 -20.84 14.73 1.92
CA LEU A 79 -21.05 16.00 1.23
C LEU A 79 -20.17 16.01 -0.02
N GLY A 80 -20.71 15.45 -1.09
CA GLY A 80 -20.10 15.49 -2.41
C GLY A 80 -19.01 14.44 -2.65
N SER A 81 -18.51 14.39 -3.87
CA SER A 81 -17.49 13.47 -4.39
C SER A 81 -16.06 13.77 -3.90
N SER A 82 -15.87 14.70 -2.98
CA SER A 82 -14.55 15.27 -2.66
C SER A 82 -13.82 14.62 -1.48
N GLY A 83 -14.45 13.67 -0.77
CA GLY A 83 -13.80 12.95 0.35
C GLY A 83 -13.30 13.85 1.50
N TYR A 84 -13.77 15.11 1.56
CA TYR A 84 -13.33 16.04 2.58
C TYR A 84 -14.50 16.76 3.27
N LEU A 85 -14.35 17.01 4.58
CA LEU A 85 -15.30 17.74 5.40
C LEU A 85 -14.56 18.87 6.12
N ARG A 86 -15.15 20.07 6.09
CA ARG A 86 -14.67 21.23 6.85
C ARG A 86 -15.66 21.59 7.96
N LEU A 87 -15.18 21.66 9.19
CA LEU A 87 -15.92 22.09 10.38
C LEU A 87 -15.17 23.26 11.03
N GLY A 88 -15.49 24.49 10.64
CA GLY A 88 -14.75 25.67 11.09
C GLY A 88 -13.27 25.61 10.66
N SER A 89 -12.35 25.55 11.63
CA SER A 89 -10.90 25.40 11.41
C SER A 89 -10.45 23.94 11.32
N LEU A 90 -11.37 22.97 11.46
CA LEU A 90 -11.08 21.54 11.37
C LEU A 90 -11.36 21.03 9.97
N TYR A 91 -10.36 20.37 9.35
CA TYR A 91 -10.46 19.66 8.08
C TYR A 91 -10.36 18.15 8.33
N ILE A 92 -11.28 17.38 7.76
CA ILE A 92 -11.27 15.91 7.83
C ILE A 92 -11.18 15.37 6.41
N LEU A 93 -10.13 14.60 6.14
CA LEU A 93 -9.87 13.97 4.86
C LEU A 93 -10.12 12.46 4.98
N ASP A 94 -11.02 11.93 4.15
CA ASP A 94 -11.46 10.53 4.16
C ASP A 94 -11.45 9.96 2.75
N GLU A 95 -10.27 9.68 2.22
CA GLU A 95 -10.06 9.08 0.91
C GLU A 95 -8.88 8.11 0.93
N TYR A 96 -8.78 7.29 -0.13
CA TYR A 96 -7.61 6.42 -0.33
C TYR A 96 -6.41 7.14 -0.96
N PHE A 97 -6.59 8.33 -1.50
CA PHE A 97 -5.54 9.12 -2.17
C PHE A 97 -4.80 8.33 -3.26
N GLN A 98 -5.56 7.62 -4.09
CA GLN A 98 -5.04 6.81 -5.20
C GLN A 98 -5.19 7.49 -6.57
N ASN A 99 -5.55 8.76 -6.59
CA ASN A 99 -5.67 9.56 -7.80
C ASN A 99 -4.48 10.53 -7.89
N THR A 100 -3.75 10.47 -9.00
CA THR A 100 -2.57 11.31 -9.25
C THR A 100 -2.85 12.80 -9.13
N THR A 101 -4.02 13.28 -9.56
CA THR A 101 -4.42 14.69 -9.46
C THR A 101 -4.46 15.23 -8.04
N GLN A 102 -4.60 14.36 -7.04
CA GLN A 102 -4.57 14.77 -5.63
C GLN A 102 -3.17 15.22 -5.20
N TYR A 103 -2.14 14.79 -5.92
CA TYR A 103 -0.74 15.11 -5.66
C TYR A 103 -0.21 16.31 -6.45
N ASP A 104 -1.00 16.85 -7.41
CA ASP A 104 -0.65 18.08 -8.14
C ASP A 104 -0.52 19.30 -7.21
N LEU A 105 -1.03 19.18 -5.99
CA LEU A 105 -0.89 20.17 -4.92
C LEU A 105 0.54 20.26 -4.37
N PHE A 106 1.37 19.23 -4.56
CA PHE A 106 2.67 19.12 -3.95
C PHE A 106 3.78 19.36 -4.97
N ASP A 107 4.82 20.05 -4.53
CA ASP A 107 6.02 20.13 -5.35
C ASP A 107 6.83 18.82 -5.30
N LYS A 108 7.80 18.72 -6.20
CA LYS A 108 8.64 17.54 -6.31
C LYS A 108 9.42 17.23 -5.02
N LYS A 109 9.84 18.26 -4.29
CA LYS A 109 10.60 18.12 -3.05
C LYS A 109 9.73 17.50 -1.96
N ASN A 110 8.48 17.93 -1.83
CA ASN A 110 7.52 17.34 -0.88
C ASN A 110 7.26 15.87 -1.19
N ILE A 111 7.08 15.51 -2.47
CA ILE A 111 6.88 14.11 -2.89
C ILE A 111 8.10 13.25 -2.54
N LEU A 112 9.31 13.69 -2.88
CA LEU A 112 10.55 12.95 -2.61
C LEU A 112 10.80 12.78 -1.11
N SER A 113 10.67 13.85 -0.33
CA SER A 113 10.79 13.81 1.13
C SER A 113 9.81 12.83 1.76
N SER A 114 8.57 12.83 1.29
CA SER A 114 7.53 11.94 1.80
C SER A 114 7.76 10.48 1.44
N LEU A 115 8.25 10.19 0.24
CA LEU A 115 8.64 8.83 -0.16
C LEU A 115 9.79 8.31 0.70
N GLU A 116 10.82 9.12 0.93
CA GLU A 116 11.96 8.73 1.75
C GLU A 116 11.55 8.51 3.21
N ARG A 117 10.76 9.41 3.79
CA ARG A 117 10.22 9.24 5.14
C ARG A 117 9.36 7.99 5.26
N LEU A 118 8.52 7.70 4.27
CA LEU A 118 7.70 6.51 4.26
C LEU A 118 8.57 5.24 4.17
N ARG A 119 9.61 5.25 3.32
CA ARG A 119 10.59 4.17 3.17
C ARG A 119 11.28 3.82 4.49
N ILE A 120 11.82 4.83 5.16
CA ILE A 120 12.47 4.69 6.47
C ILE A 120 11.49 4.11 7.50
N LEU A 121 10.29 4.65 7.53
CA LEU A 121 9.26 4.29 8.48
C LEU A 121 8.81 2.83 8.35
N VAL A 122 8.68 2.31 7.13
CA VAL A 122 8.33 0.90 6.92
C VAL A 122 9.54 -0.03 6.93
N GLY A 123 10.76 0.49 7.00
CA GLY A 123 12.01 -0.27 7.08
C GLY A 123 12.34 -1.00 5.78
N ILE A 124 12.39 -0.28 4.66
CA ILE A 124 12.77 -0.80 3.34
C ILE A 124 14.09 -0.17 2.92
N ASP A 125 15.12 -0.99 2.65
CA ASP A 125 16.47 -0.55 2.28
C ASP A 125 16.76 -0.59 0.78
N GLY A 126 15.86 -1.13 -0.02
CA GLY A 126 16.02 -1.38 -1.45
C GLY A 126 15.85 -2.86 -1.77
N TYR A 127 15.87 -3.20 -3.06
CA TYR A 127 15.83 -4.62 -3.45
C TYR A 127 17.25 -5.23 -3.38
N SER A 128 17.31 -6.50 -3.02
CA SER A 128 18.55 -7.25 -2.83
C SER A 128 18.63 -8.53 -3.68
N GLU A 129 17.50 -8.97 -4.23
CA GLU A 129 17.39 -10.22 -4.98
C GLU A 129 17.14 -9.92 -6.46
N ASN A 130 18.04 -10.39 -7.33
CA ASN A 130 17.89 -10.32 -8.79
C ASN A 130 16.95 -11.43 -9.29
N ARG A 131 15.69 -11.40 -8.81
CA ARG A 131 14.66 -12.40 -9.10
C ARG A 131 13.31 -11.73 -9.29
N THR A 132 12.40 -12.45 -9.94
CA THR A 132 11.01 -12.03 -10.13
C THR A 132 10.11 -12.67 -9.08
N LEU A 133 9.27 -11.86 -8.44
CA LEU A 133 8.20 -12.31 -7.57
C LEU A 133 6.85 -12.16 -8.26
N TYR A 134 6.03 -13.20 -8.23
CA TYR A 134 4.62 -13.15 -8.63
C TYR A 134 3.73 -13.12 -7.40
N HIS A 135 2.95 -12.06 -7.26
CA HIS A 135 1.98 -11.93 -6.18
C HIS A 135 0.57 -12.19 -6.70
N PHE A 136 -0.01 -13.31 -6.31
CA PHE A 136 -1.41 -13.65 -6.58
C PHE A 136 -2.30 -13.04 -5.50
N ARG A 137 -2.84 -11.85 -5.76
CA ARG A 137 -3.85 -11.26 -4.88
C ARG A 137 -5.18 -11.92 -5.15
N LEU A 138 -5.65 -12.70 -4.19
CA LEU A 138 -6.87 -13.51 -4.20
C LEU A 138 -7.86 -13.01 -3.14
N GLY A 139 -9.03 -13.64 -3.05
CA GLY A 139 -10.02 -13.32 -2.03
C GLY A 139 -10.99 -12.22 -2.45
N ASP A 140 -11.09 -11.17 -1.68
CA ASP A 140 -12.05 -10.05 -1.84
C ASP A 140 -11.95 -9.30 -3.17
N PHE A 141 -10.87 -9.50 -3.91
CA PHE A 141 -10.65 -8.94 -5.23
C PHE A 141 -11.54 -9.56 -6.32
N PHE A 142 -11.97 -10.80 -6.13
CA PHE A 142 -12.81 -11.51 -7.10
C PHE A 142 -14.26 -11.61 -6.63
N SER A 143 -15.19 -11.36 -7.54
CA SER A 143 -16.63 -11.43 -7.25
C SER A 143 -17.13 -12.86 -7.01
N THR A 144 -16.41 -13.87 -7.51
CA THR A 144 -16.74 -15.29 -7.33
C THR A 144 -15.47 -16.12 -7.28
N ARG A 145 -15.52 -17.24 -6.54
CA ARG A 145 -14.44 -18.21 -6.45
C ARG A 145 -14.03 -18.77 -7.81
N ARG A 146 -15.00 -19.03 -8.71
CA ARG A 146 -14.71 -19.52 -10.06
C ARG A 146 -13.82 -18.59 -10.87
N LYS A 147 -14.02 -17.27 -10.75
CA LYS A 147 -13.17 -16.26 -11.41
C LYS A 147 -11.77 -16.25 -10.82
N GLU A 148 -11.66 -16.46 -9.52
CA GLU A 148 -10.39 -16.54 -8.80
C GLU A 148 -9.58 -17.76 -9.26
N GLU A 149 -10.20 -18.95 -9.32
CA GLU A 149 -9.60 -20.19 -9.83
C GLU A 149 -9.17 -20.05 -11.31
N GLN A 150 -10.02 -19.44 -12.13
CA GLN A 150 -9.70 -19.16 -13.54
C GLN A 150 -8.50 -18.21 -13.67
N TYR A 151 -8.43 -17.16 -12.85
CA TYR A 151 -7.29 -16.25 -12.84
C TYR A 151 -5.99 -16.97 -12.46
N ILE A 152 -6.01 -17.81 -11.43
CA ILE A 152 -4.84 -18.62 -11.05
C ILE A 152 -4.39 -19.48 -12.22
N SER A 153 -5.30 -20.28 -12.82
CA SER A 153 -4.99 -21.20 -13.92
C SER A 153 -4.44 -20.50 -15.17
N GLN A 154 -4.93 -19.30 -15.47
CA GLN A 154 -4.46 -18.51 -16.61
C GLN A 154 -3.10 -17.84 -16.35
N THR A 155 -2.84 -17.46 -15.11
CA THR A 155 -1.65 -16.69 -14.74
C THR A 155 -0.46 -17.60 -14.46
N ILE A 156 -0.68 -18.79 -13.87
CA ILE A 156 0.40 -19.70 -13.51
C ILE A 156 1.26 -20.12 -14.70
N ASN A 157 0.64 -20.28 -15.88
CA ASN A 157 1.35 -20.62 -17.10
C ASN A 157 2.29 -19.52 -17.63
N LYS A 158 2.09 -18.27 -17.15
CA LYS A 158 2.91 -17.10 -17.52
C LYS A 158 4.04 -16.85 -16.53
N VAL A 159 4.05 -17.56 -15.42
CA VAL A 159 5.13 -17.44 -14.42
C VAL A 159 6.40 -18.01 -15.04
N ILE A 160 7.48 -17.23 -14.98
CA ILE A 160 8.78 -17.63 -15.52
C ILE A 160 9.49 -18.61 -14.58
N ASN A 161 10.29 -19.50 -15.14
CA ASN A 161 11.08 -20.45 -14.36
C ASN A 161 12.10 -19.71 -13.47
N GLY A 162 12.37 -20.24 -12.28
CA GLY A 162 13.28 -19.63 -11.32
C GLY A 162 12.70 -18.43 -10.54
N SER A 163 11.39 -18.17 -10.69
CA SER A 163 10.69 -17.12 -9.92
C SER A 163 10.22 -17.60 -8.56
N ASP A 164 9.80 -16.65 -7.75
CA ASP A 164 9.07 -16.92 -6.51
C ASP A 164 7.61 -16.51 -6.63
N ILE A 165 6.75 -17.19 -5.90
CA ILE A 165 5.30 -16.91 -5.81
C ILE A 165 4.93 -16.66 -4.36
N ILE A 166 4.13 -15.62 -4.13
CA ILE A 166 3.34 -15.43 -2.91
C ILE A 166 1.87 -15.28 -3.27
N THR A 167 1.00 -15.66 -2.36
CA THR A 167 -0.45 -15.56 -2.55
C THR A 167 -1.14 -15.11 -1.27
N SER A 168 -2.23 -14.36 -1.40
CA SER A 168 -3.06 -13.97 -0.26
C SER A 168 -4.05 -15.07 0.18
N ASN A 169 -4.07 -16.23 -0.51
CA ASN A 169 -4.90 -17.38 -0.16
C ASN A 169 -4.21 -18.70 -0.58
N ASP A 170 -3.28 -19.15 0.27
CA ASP A 170 -2.48 -20.36 0.04
C ASP A 170 -3.33 -21.62 -0.17
N SER A 171 -4.38 -21.78 0.61
CA SER A 171 -5.24 -22.97 0.53
C SER A 171 -5.98 -23.09 -0.81
N LEU A 172 -6.44 -21.96 -1.36
CA LEU A 172 -7.07 -21.94 -2.66
C LEU A 172 -6.03 -22.14 -3.76
N PHE A 173 -4.88 -21.47 -3.67
CA PHE A 173 -3.81 -21.58 -4.65
C PHE A 173 -3.34 -23.04 -4.81
N ARG A 174 -3.02 -23.73 -3.71
CA ARG A 174 -2.59 -25.14 -3.68
C ARG A 174 -3.64 -26.13 -4.17
N ARG A 175 -4.92 -25.76 -4.19
CA ARG A 175 -6.00 -26.58 -4.75
C ARG A 175 -6.05 -26.52 -6.26
N VAL A 176 -5.67 -25.37 -6.84
CA VAL A 176 -5.75 -25.11 -8.28
C VAL A 176 -4.44 -25.45 -8.99
N VAL A 177 -3.33 -25.30 -8.29
CA VAL A 177 -1.97 -25.46 -8.84
C VAL A 177 -1.35 -26.73 -8.27
N ASP A 178 -0.83 -27.54 -9.15
CA ASP A 178 0.05 -28.66 -8.77
C ASP A 178 1.42 -28.11 -8.34
N VAL A 179 1.70 -28.22 -7.04
CA VAL A 179 2.92 -27.65 -6.43
C VAL A 179 4.17 -28.42 -6.92
N ASP A 180 4.05 -29.71 -7.22
CA ASP A 180 5.18 -30.51 -7.69
C ASP A 180 5.62 -30.02 -9.09
N SER A 181 4.68 -29.63 -9.94
CA SER A 181 5.00 -29.02 -11.23
C SER A 181 5.71 -27.67 -11.12
N LEU A 182 5.51 -26.94 -10.03
CA LEU A 182 6.27 -25.69 -9.76
C LEU A 182 7.73 -26.00 -9.44
N MET A 183 7.98 -27.06 -8.67
CA MET A 183 9.36 -27.46 -8.31
C MET A 183 10.16 -27.85 -9.55
N GLU A 184 9.56 -28.57 -10.50
CA GLU A 184 10.21 -28.90 -11.79
C GLU A 184 10.62 -27.65 -12.56
N ARG A 185 9.87 -26.57 -12.43
CA ARG A 185 10.13 -25.26 -13.03
C ARG A 185 11.05 -24.37 -12.18
N GLN A 186 11.56 -24.87 -11.06
CA GLN A 186 12.34 -24.09 -10.08
C GLN A 186 11.60 -22.86 -9.54
N ILE A 187 10.26 -22.96 -9.43
CA ILE A 187 9.40 -21.91 -8.88
C ILE A 187 9.15 -22.22 -7.41
N ASN A 188 9.46 -21.28 -6.52
CA ASN A 188 9.21 -21.44 -5.09
C ASN A 188 7.88 -20.78 -4.72
N LEU A 189 7.03 -21.54 -4.03
CA LEU A 189 5.86 -20.98 -3.36
C LEU A 189 6.24 -20.62 -1.91
N ILE A 190 6.27 -19.32 -1.64
CA ILE A 190 6.60 -18.79 -0.31
C ILE A 190 5.32 -18.63 0.49
N GLU A 191 5.24 -19.30 1.63
CA GLU A 191 4.10 -19.17 2.53
C GLU A 191 4.17 -17.88 3.32
N THR A 192 3.10 -17.08 3.23
CA THR A 192 2.99 -15.76 3.89
C THR A 192 1.85 -15.68 4.90
N SER A 193 1.14 -16.78 5.15
CA SER A 193 -0.04 -16.83 6.04
C SER A 193 0.29 -16.47 7.50
N HIS A 194 1.54 -16.65 7.92
CA HIS A 194 2.03 -16.33 9.26
C HIS A 194 2.64 -14.93 9.39
N LEU A 195 2.77 -14.21 8.26
CA LEU A 195 3.39 -12.88 8.23
C LEU A 195 2.37 -11.77 8.43
N GLU A 196 2.77 -10.77 9.17
CA GLU A 196 2.02 -9.51 9.22
C GLU A 196 2.11 -8.76 7.88
N PRO A 197 1.10 -7.96 7.49
CA PRO A 197 1.11 -7.24 6.21
C PRO A 197 2.36 -6.40 5.97
N ILE A 198 2.98 -5.84 7.01
CA ILE A 198 4.22 -5.08 6.90
C ILE A 198 5.42 -5.97 6.55
N GLU A 199 5.43 -7.20 7.04
CA GLU A 199 6.48 -8.17 6.72
C GLU A 199 6.34 -8.66 5.29
N VAL A 200 5.10 -8.85 4.80
CA VAL A 200 4.82 -9.14 3.39
C VAL A 200 5.29 -7.99 2.49
N LEU A 201 5.05 -6.73 2.88
CA LEU A 201 5.56 -5.56 2.15
C LEU A 201 7.09 -5.58 2.06
N ARG A 202 7.78 -5.86 3.18
CA ARG A 202 9.25 -5.95 3.23
C ARG A 202 9.79 -7.15 2.45
N LEU A 203 9.09 -8.29 2.47
CA LEU A 203 9.44 -9.44 1.66
C LEU A 203 9.39 -9.10 0.17
N MET A 204 8.28 -8.52 -0.30
CA MET A 204 8.12 -8.11 -1.70
C MET A 204 9.19 -7.09 -2.12
N SER A 205 9.59 -6.18 -1.22
CA SER A 205 10.55 -5.12 -1.54
C SER A 205 11.98 -5.62 -1.80
N ARG A 206 12.29 -6.88 -1.52
CA ARG A 206 13.60 -7.48 -1.78
C ARG A 206 13.81 -7.86 -3.23
N TYR A 207 12.73 -8.01 -4.01
CA TYR A 207 12.78 -8.48 -5.39
C TYR A 207 12.99 -7.33 -6.38
N GLU A 208 13.76 -7.59 -7.43
CA GLU A 208 13.99 -6.64 -8.52
C GLU A 208 12.73 -6.38 -9.33
N ILE A 209 11.93 -7.44 -9.56
CA ILE A 209 10.68 -7.37 -10.32
C ILE A 209 9.56 -7.97 -9.49
N VAL A 210 8.46 -7.22 -9.33
CA VAL A 210 7.23 -7.74 -8.72
C VAL A 210 6.09 -7.68 -9.73
N ASN A 211 5.57 -8.85 -10.09
CA ASN A 211 4.41 -8.98 -10.96
C ASN A 211 3.15 -9.24 -10.12
N SER A 212 2.15 -8.41 -10.26
CA SER A 212 0.89 -8.57 -9.53
C SER A 212 -0.27 -7.99 -10.33
N ASN A 213 -1.47 -8.49 -10.07
CA ASN A 213 -2.68 -7.84 -10.53
C ASN A 213 -2.90 -6.51 -9.77
N SER A 214 -4.10 -6.14 -9.42
CA SER A 214 -4.43 -4.88 -8.74
C SER A 214 -4.04 -4.87 -7.24
N SER A 215 -2.74 -4.90 -6.92
CA SER A 215 -2.24 -4.92 -5.54
C SER A 215 -1.52 -3.64 -5.15
N THR A 216 -2.15 -2.85 -4.28
CA THR A 216 -1.55 -1.62 -3.73
C THR A 216 -0.36 -1.88 -2.82
N ILE A 217 -0.31 -3.01 -2.11
CA ILE A 217 0.86 -3.39 -1.31
C ILE A 217 2.07 -3.73 -2.19
N ALA A 218 1.85 -4.45 -3.31
CA ALA A 218 2.89 -4.76 -4.27
C ALA A 218 3.40 -3.50 -4.97
N LEU A 219 2.52 -2.57 -5.33
CA LEU A 219 2.92 -1.26 -5.85
C LEU A 219 3.83 -0.52 -4.87
N TRP A 220 3.45 -0.42 -3.60
CA TRP A 220 4.24 0.28 -2.59
C TRP A 220 5.59 -0.40 -2.32
N SER A 221 5.63 -1.74 -2.31
CA SER A 221 6.90 -2.46 -2.11
C SER A 221 7.93 -2.08 -3.19
N THR A 222 7.51 -1.96 -4.45
CA THR A 222 8.39 -1.64 -5.57
C THR A 222 8.76 -0.16 -5.63
N ILE A 223 7.83 0.75 -5.35
CA ILE A 223 8.12 2.18 -5.31
C ILE A 223 9.16 2.51 -4.22
N LEU A 224 9.00 1.93 -3.03
CA LEU A 224 9.88 2.21 -1.89
C LEU A 224 11.24 1.52 -2.01
N SER A 225 11.34 0.37 -2.70
CA SER A 225 12.61 -0.32 -2.96
C SER A 225 13.30 0.13 -4.24
N GLY A 226 12.59 0.83 -5.14
CA GLY A 226 13.07 1.16 -6.48
C GLY A 226 13.05 -0.02 -7.45
N ALA A 227 12.30 -1.08 -7.16
CA ALA A 227 12.11 -2.25 -8.00
C ALA A 227 11.12 -1.98 -9.16
N GLU A 228 11.07 -2.89 -10.12
CA GLU A 228 10.08 -2.83 -11.19
C GLU A 228 8.75 -3.45 -10.76
N PHE A 229 7.65 -2.76 -11.04
CA PHE A 229 6.31 -3.28 -10.85
C PHE A 229 5.65 -3.58 -12.18
N ILE A 230 5.10 -4.78 -12.35
CA ILE A 230 4.34 -5.18 -13.54
C ILE A 230 2.89 -5.45 -13.12
N SER A 231 1.95 -4.73 -13.72
CA SER A 231 0.51 -4.88 -13.48
C SER A 231 -0.28 -4.68 -14.77
N ASN A 232 -1.47 -5.26 -14.81
CA ASN A 232 -2.44 -5.05 -15.89
C ASN A 232 -3.62 -4.17 -15.45
N ASP A 233 -3.54 -3.51 -14.28
CA ASP A 233 -4.60 -2.63 -13.79
C ASP A 233 -4.29 -1.17 -14.17
N PRO A 234 -5.09 -0.54 -15.06
CA PRO A 234 -4.83 0.84 -15.52
C PRO A 234 -4.80 1.88 -14.40
N LYS A 235 -5.57 1.66 -13.31
CA LYS A 235 -5.56 2.58 -12.15
C LYS A 235 -4.26 2.52 -11.38
N ILE A 236 -3.76 1.30 -11.20
CA ILE A 236 -2.46 1.06 -10.54
C ILE A 236 -1.33 1.59 -11.43
N ASP A 237 -1.41 1.38 -12.75
CA ASP A 237 -0.40 1.85 -13.69
C ASP A 237 -0.28 3.37 -13.73
N ALA A 238 -1.37 4.11 -13.70
CA ALA A 238 -1.33 5.58 -13.64
C ALA A 238 -0.59 6.06 -12.38
N MET A 239 -0.89 5.47 -11.22
CA MET A 239 -0.22 5.81 -9.96
C MET A 239 1.25 5.36 -9.97
N LYS A 240 1.54 4.17 -10.52
CA LYS A 240 2.91 3.69 -10.74
C LYS A 240 3.72 4.71 -11.54
N GLN A 241 3.27 5.09 -12.73
CA GLN A 241 3.95 6.04 -13.60
C GLN A 241 4.22 7.37 -12.89
N TYR A 242 3.23 7.88 -12.17
CA TYR A 242 3.37 9.08 -11.38
C TYR A 242 4.48 8.94 -10.32
N LEU A 243 4.41 7.95 -9.46
CA LEU A 243 5.34 7.78 -8.35
C LEU A 243 6.75 7.33 -8.79
N THR A 244 6.87 6.49 -9.83
CA THR A 244 8.19 6.07 -10.35
C THR A 244 8.94 7.19 -11.04
N SER A 245 8.27 8.22 -11.54
CA SER A 245 8.94 9.43 -12.03
C SER A 245 9.79 10.12 -10.95
N TYR A 246 9.51 9.84 -9.69
CA TYR A 246 10.26 10.33 -8.52
C TYR A 246 11.21 9.27 -7.95
N SER A 247 10.87 7.98 -7.93
CA SER A 247 11.64 6.91 -7.27
C SER A 247 13.04 6.69 -7.88
N GLY A 248 13.20 6.85 -9.20
CA GLY A 248 14.52 6.79 -9.83
C GLY A 248 15.52 7.83 -9.31
N LYS A 249 15.04 8.89 -8.64
CA LYS A 249 15.87 9.91 -8.00
C LYS A 249 16.14 9.66 -6.52
N VAL A 250 15.31 8.85 -5.87
CA VAL A 250 15.61 8.38 -4.51
C VAL A 250 16.86 7.51 -4.53
N ARG A 251 17.06 6.69 -5.57
CA ARG A 251 18.31 5.91 -5.77
C ARG A 251 19.56 6.79 -5.87
N SER A 252 19.49 7.92 -6.57
CA SER A 252 20.65 8.82 -6.74
C SER A 252 21.00 9.63 -5.48
N LEU A 253 20.17 9.60 -4.45
CA LEU A 253 20.44 10.24 -3.16
C LEU A 253 21.06 9.26 -2.14
N ILE A 254 21.07 7.96 -2.44
CA ILE A 254 21.55 6.87 -1.56
C ILE A 254 22.89 6.29 -2.05
N GLY A 255 23.31 6.55 -3.27
CA GLY A 255 24.63 6.25 -3.84
C GLY A 255 25.55 7.43 -3.73
#